data_83f66b2243fed796bca2384a4d206ee2
#
_entry.id   83f66b2243fed796bca2384a4d206ee2
#
_cell.length_a   1.000
_cell.length_b   1.000
_cell.length_c   1.000
_cell.angle_alpha   90.00
_cell.angle_beta   90.00
_cell.angle_gamma   90.00
#
_symmetry.space_group_name_H-M   'P 1'
#
loop_
_entity.id
_entity.type
_entity.pdbx_description
1 polymer ?
#
loop_
_entity_poly.entity_id
_entity_poly.type
_entity_poly.pdbx_seq_one_letter_code
_entity_poly.pdbx_strand_id
1 'polypeptide(L)'
;MTSSDHITEGGRIFASLKKLALPEDYLAIVDGAMIVGYHLGNALLHIHGVLSDAEHANRPSALDQRIDTLPAPIRPAFEAFAELEKLRFDYVRSASTYNDRLASVVWRHLETMQHACRAG
;
A
#
# COMPACT_ATOMS: atom_id res chain seq x y z
N MET A 1 6.05 12.13 -10.76
CA MET A 1 6.12 12.34 -9.29
C MET A 1 7.37 11.65 -8.76
N THR A 2 8.18 12.35 -8.00
CA THR A 2 9.41 11.82 -7.42
C THR A 2 9.11 10.90 -6.24
N SER A 3 10.12 10.15 -5.77
CA SER A 3 9.96 9.32 -4.57
C SER A 3 9.59 10.17 -3.35
N SER A 4 10.20 11.35 -3.22
CA SER A 4 9.89 12.28 -2.12
C SER A 4 8.44 12.74 -2.18
N ASP A 5 7.92 13.07 -3.38
CA ASP A 5 6.53 13.47 -3.56
C ASP A 5 5.57 12.33 -3.21
N HIS A 6 5.90 11.12 -3.62
CA HIS A 6 5.09 9.94 -3.29
C HIS A 6 5.03 9.69 -1.79
N ILE A 7 6.16 9.83 -1.08
CA ILE A 7 6.20 9.65 0.38
C ILE A 7 5.36 10.72 1.07
N THR A 8 5.49 11.96 0.66
CA THR A 8 4.71 13.08 1.22
C THR A 8 3.21 12.87 1.00
N GLU A 9 2.81 12.53 -0.23
CA GLU A 9 1.41 12.34 -0.56
C GLU A 9 0.82 11.10 0.14
N GLY A 10 1.55 10.00 0.15
CA GLY A 10 1.13 8.79 0.84
C GLY A 10 0.96 9.03 2.34
N GLY A 11 1.88 9.76 2.96
CA GLY A 11 1.79 10.10 4.38
C GLY A 11 0.60 11.00 4.70
N ARG A 12 0.30 11.96 3.83
CA ARG A 12 -0.84 12.85 3.98
C ARG A 12 -2.17 12.09 3.91
N ILE A 13 -2.30 11.19 2.95
CA ILE A 13 -3.50 10.37 2.80
C ILE A 13 -3.65 9.41 3.98
N PHE A 14 -2.55 8.78 4.40
CA PHE A 14 -2.57 7.90 5.56
C PHE A 14 -3.04 8.62 6.82
N ALA A 15 -2.55 9.83 7.07
CA ALA A 15 -2.99 10.65 8.19
C ALA A 15 -4.50 10.93 8.13
N SER A 16 -5.04 11.17 6.93
CA SER A 16 -6.48 11.36 6.75
C SER A 16 -7.27 10.09 7.05
N LEU A 17 -6.77 8.93 6.59
CA LEU A 17 -7.45 7.64 6.85
C LEU A 17 -7.50 7.31 8.33
N LYS A 18 -6.50 7.71 9.11
CA LYS A 18 -6.46 7.44 10.55
C LYS A 18 -7.58 8.13 11.33
N LYS A 19 -8.24 9.12 10.73
CA LYS A 19 -9.38 9.80 11.34
C LYS A 19 -10.69 9.01 11.18
N LEU A 20 -10.69 7.99 10.34
CA LEU A 20 -11.84 7.14 10.10
C LEU A 20 -11.86 5.98 11.10
N ALA A 21 -13.03 5.37 11.29
CA ALA A 21 -13.22 4.33 12.29
C ALA A 21 -13.72 3.03 11.69
N LEU A 22 -13.19 1.91 12.19
CA LEU A 22 -13.74 0.58 11.95
C LEU A 22 -14.81 0.32 13.03
N PRO A 23 -15.90 -0.37 12.70
CA PRO A 23 -16.21 -0.97 11.38
C PRO A 23 -16.93 -0.04 10.39
N GLU A 24 -17.40 1.14 10.80
CA GLU A 24 -18.33 1.96 10.00
C GLU A 24 -17.71 2.39 8.67
N ASP A 25 -16.42 2.74 8.67
CA ASP A 25 -15.74 3.31 7.52
C ASP A 25 -14.88 2.29 6.76
N TYR A 26 -15.11 0.99 6.94
CA TYR A 26 -14.19 -0.02 6.43
C TYR A 26 -13.96 0.03 4.91
N LEU A 27 -15.00 0.33 4.13
CA LEU A 27 -14.85 0.43 2.68
C LEU A 27 -13.92 1.57 2.29
N ALA A 28 -14.10 2.74 2.90
CA ALA A 28 -13.25 3.90 2.64
C ALA A 28 -11.82 3.65 3.11
N ILE A 29 -11.64 2.99 4.24
CA ILE A 29 -10.31 2.67 4.77
C ILE A 29 -9.59 1.70 3.86
N VAL A 30 -10.22 0.60 3.46
CA VAL A 30 -9.60 -0.41 2.60
C VAL A 30 -9.28 0.16 1.22
N ASP A 31 -10.21 0.90 0.62
CA ASP A 31 -9.98 1.51 -0.69
C ASP A 31 -8.90 2.59 -0.62
N GLY A 32 -8.95 3.46 0.40
CA GLY A 32 -7.93 4.49 0.60
C GLY A 32 -6.55 3.92 0.89
N ALA A 33 -6.48 2.79 1.59
CA ALA A 33 -5.22 2.12 1.86
C ALA A 33 -4.48 1.71 0.57
N MET A 34 -5.21 1.33 -0.48
CA MET A 34 -4.58 1.04 -1.78
C MET A 34 -3.95 2.28 -2.40
N ILE A 35 -4.56 3.45 -2.20
CA ILE A 35 -3.99 4.71 -2.70
C ILE A 35 -2.70 5.04 -1.94
N VAL A 36 -2.70 4.87 -0.62
CA VAL A 36 -1.47 5.03 0.18
C VAL A 36 -0.41 4.04 -0.28
N GLY A 37 -0.79 2.78 -0.46
CA GLY A 37 0.11 1.73 -0.94
C GLY A 37 0.69 2.06 -2.31
N TYR A 38 -0.11 2.61 -3.22
CA TYR A 38 0.37 3.09 -4.51
C TYR A 38 1.50 4.12 -4.35
N HIS A 39 1.30 5.13 -3.52
CA HIS A 39 2.32 6.16 -3.34
C HIS A 39 3.56 5.62 -2.65
N LEU A 40 3.41 4.91 -1.54
CA LEU A 40 4.57 4.38 -0.80
C LEU A 40 5.29 3.29 -1.59
N GLY A 41 4.54 2.43 -2.28
CA GLY A 41 5.11 1.39 -3.12
C GLY A 41 5.93 1.95 -4.27
N ASN A 42 5.40 2.97 -4.98
CA ASN A 42 6.14 3.59 -6.08
C ASN A 42 7.35 4.37 -5.57
N ALA A 43 7.27 5.00 -4.40
CA ALA A 43 8.45 5.61 -3.80
C ALA A 43 9.58 4.58 -3.64
N LEU A 44 9.26 3.41 -3.12
CA LEU A 44 10.25 2.34 -2.94
C LEU A 44 10.79 1.82 -4.27
N LEU A 45 9.94 1.66 -5.26
CA LEU A 45 10.38 1.22 -6.61
C LEU A 45 11.35 2.22 -7.23
N HIS A 46 11.10 3.52 -7.06
CA HIS A 46 11.99 4.56 -7.56
C HIS A 46 13.30 4.61 -6.78
N ILE A 47 13.23 4.59 -5.44
CA ILE A 47 14.42 4.63 -4.57
C ILE A 47 15.37 3.47 -4.87
N HIS A 48 14.83 2.28 -5.08
CA HIS A 48 15.62 1.07 -5.30
C HIS A 48 15.88 0.77 -6.78
N GLY A 49 15.52 1.69 -7.68
CA GLY A 49 15.86 1.58 -9.10
C GLY A 49 15.11 0.50 -9.86
N VAL A 50 13.99 0.00 -9.33
CA VAL A 50 13.17 -1.00 -10.02
C VAL A 50 12.39 -0.36 -11.17
N LEU A 51 11.83 0.84 -10.93
CA LEU A 51 11.17 1.65 -11.94
C LEU A 51 11.76 3.05 -11.94
N SER A 52 11.80 3.68 -13.10
CA SER A 52 12.16 5.10 -13.21
C SER A 52 11.01 5.98 -12.70
N ASP A 53 11.30 7.26 -12.45
CA ASP A 53 10.28 8.21 -11.98
C ASP A 53 9.12 8.39 -12.96
N ALA A 54 9.32 8.03 -14.23
CA ALA A 54 8.28 8.09 -15.25
C ALA A 54 7.39 6.84 -15.28
N GLU A 55 7.81 5.77 -14.60
CA GLU A 55 7.10 4.50 -14.59
C GLU A 55 6.47 4.25 -13.21
N HIS A 56 5.27 3.68 -13.20
CA HIS A 56 4.52 3.43 -11.97
C HIS A 56 3.80 2.09 -12.04
N ALA A 57 3.61 1.48 -10.87
CA ALA A 57 2.77 0.30 -10.72
C ALA A 57 1.63 0.66 -9.77
N ASN A 58 0.38 0.56 -10.24
CA ASN A 58 -0.81 0.91 -9.44
C ASN A 58 -1.06 -0.08 -8.30
N ARG A 59 -0.57 -1.30 -8.44
CA ARG A 59 -0.75 -2.40 -7.50
C ARG A 59 0.34 -3.44 -7.71
N PRO A 60 0.61 -4.31 -6.73
CA PRO A 60 1.64 -5.33 -6.89
C PRO A 60 1.44 -6.24 -8.09
N SER A 61 0.20 -6.60 -8.39
CA SER A 61 -0.10 -7.48 -9.53
C SER A 61 0.18 -6.83 -10.89
N ALA A 62 0.40 -5.53 -10.94
CA ALA A 62 0.77 -4.82 -12.17
C ALA A 62 2.28 -4.82 -12.45
N LEU A 63 3.10 -5.30 -11.51
CA LEU A 63 4.53 -5.44 -11.73
C LEU A 63 4.82 -6.63 -12.65
N ASP A 64 5.81 -6.47 -13.53
CA ASP A 64 6.24 -7.54 -14.44
C ASP A 64 7.15 -8.58 -13.76
N GLN A 65 7.34 -8.46 -12.46
CA GLN A 65 8.20 -9.36 -11.73
C GLN A 65 7.57 -9.78 -10.40
N ARG A 66 7.98 -10.94 -9.90
CA ARG A 66 7.49 -11.47 -8.63
C ARG A 66 8.08 -10.70 -7.46
N ILE A 67 7.34 -10.63 -6.36
CA ILE A 67 7.79 -9.92 -5.14
C ILE A 67 9.09 -10.49 -4.61
N ASP A 68 9.28 -11.82 -4.67
CA ASP A 68 10.50 -12.46 -4.18
C ASP A 68 11.75 -12.15 -5.02
N THR A 69 11.58 -11.51 -6.17
CA THR A 69 12.70 -11.05 -7.02
C THR A 69 13.02 -9.57 -6.84
N LEU A 70 12.22 -8.85 -6.06
CA LEU A 70 12.49 -7.45 -5.73
C LEU A 70 13.69 -7.34 -4.78
N PRO A 71 14.34 -6.16 -4.69
CA PRO A 71 15.39 -5.95 -3.70
C PRO A 71 14.93 -6.32 -2.28
N ALA A 72 15.76 -7.05 -1.55
CA ALA A 72 15.40 -7.58 -0.23
C ALA A 72 14.81 -6.53 0.74
N PRO A 73 15.33 -5.29 0.80
CA PRO A 73 14.80 -4.30 1.74
C PRO A 73 13.34 -3.90 1.51
N ILE A 74 12.82 -4.06 0.30
CA ILE A 74 11.45 -3.64 -0.01
C ILE A 74 10.45 -4.79 -0.11
N ARG A 75 10.92 -6.04 -0.01
CA ARG A 75 10.02 -7.21 -0.09
C ARG A 75 8.93 -7.20 0.98
N PRO A 76 9.22 -6.95 2.28
CA PRO A 76 8.15 -6.90 3.28
C PRO A 76 7.07 -5.85 2.96
N ALA A 77 7.48 -4.70 2.44
CA ALA A 77 6.52 -3.65 2.05
C ALA A 77 5.63 -4.12 0.90
N PHE A 78 6.18 -4.83 -0.09
CA PHE A 78 5.39 -5.31 -1.22
C PHE A 78 4.52 -6.51 -0.86
N GLU A 79 4.92 -7.33 0.10
CA GLU A 79 4.04 -8.34 0.68
C GLU A 79 2.85 -7.69 1.38
N ALA A 80 3.10 -6.62 2.15
CA ALA A 80 2.03 -5.84 2.79
C ALA A 80 1.11 -5.20 1.74
N PHE A 81 1.68 -4.63 0.68
CA PHE A 81 0.92 -4.02 -0.40
C PHE A 81 0.04 -5.07 -1.13
N ALA A 82 0.56 -6.26 -1.34
CA ALA A 82 -0.21 -7.36 -1.94
C ALA A 82 -1.39 -7.77 -1.05
N GLU A 83 -1.22 -7.76 0.27
CA GLU A 83 -2.32 -8.02 1.20
C GLU A 83 -3.37 -6.91 1.15
N LEU A 84 -2.97 -5.66 1.00
CA LEU A 84 -3.91 -4.54 0.81
C LEU A 84 -4.70 -4.71 -0.50
N GLU A 85 -4.06 -5.12 -1.57
CA GLU A 85 -4.72 -5.38 -2.84
C GLU A 85 -5.78 -6.48 -2.68
N LYS A 86 -5.45 -7.54 -1.95
CA LYS A 86 -6.37 -8.64 -1.68
C LYS A 86 -7.56 -8.19 -0.84
N LEU A 87 -7.32 -7.40 0.19
CA LEU A 87 -8.39 -6.86 1.03
C LEU A 87 -9.33 -5.97 0.23
N ARG A 88 -8.78 -5.14 -0.65
CA ARG A 88 -9.59 -4.29 -1.53
C ARG A 88 -10.45 -5.13 -2.45
N PHE A 89 -9.90 -6.18 -3.05
CA PHE A 89 -10.67 -7.09 -3.88
C PHE A 89 -11.80 -7.73 -3.08
N ASP A 90 -11.49 -8.26 -1.90
CA ASP A 90 -12.47 -8.99 -1.08
C ASP A 90 -13.59 -8.09 -0.56
N TYR A 91 -13.28 -6.88 -0.06
CA TYR A 91 -14.25 -6.04 0.63
C TYR A 91 -14.86 -4.94 -0.22
N VAL A 92 -14.20 -4.50 -1.28
CA VAL A 92 -14.68 -3.40 -2.12
C VAL A 92 -15.25 -3.91 -3.43
N ARG A 93 -14.61 -4.91 -4.05
CA ARG A 93 -14.98 -5.39 -5.38
C ARG A 93 -15.78 -6.68 -5.39
N SER A 94 -15.86 -7.38 -4.29
CA SER A 94 -16.63 -8.62 -4.18
C SER A 94 -17.65 -8.50 -3.06
N ALA A 95 -18.51 -9.53 -2.92
CA ALA A 95 -19.56 -9.55 -1.91
C ALA A 95 -19.13 -10.24 -0.62
N SER A 96 -17.85 -10.19 -0.27
CA SER A 96 -17.34 -10.80 0.95
C SER A 96 -17.94 -10.14 2.20
N THR A 97 -18.25 -10.94 3.19
CA THR A 97 -18.74 -10.46 4.47
C THR A 97 -17.61 -9.77 5.23
N TYR A 98 -17.91 -8.61 5.81
CA TYR A 98 -16.95 -7.86 6.62
C TYR A 98 -16.43 -8.73 7.77
N ASN A 99 -15.12 -8.60 8.04
CA ASN A 99 -14.44 -9.29 9.11
C ASN A 99 -13.50 -8.31 9.81
N ASP A 100 -13.77 -7.99 11.08
CA ASP A 100 -12.99 -7.05 11.88
C ASP A 100 -11.51 -7.39 11.91
N ARG A 101 -11.19 -8.67 12.07
CA ARG A 101 -9.81 -9.13 12.20
C ARG A 101 -9.03 -8.86 10.91
N LEU A 102 -9.62 -9.16 9.75
CA LEU A 102 -8.95 -8.94 8.47
C LEU A 102 -8.84 -7.45 8.15
N ALA A 103 -9.88 -6.68 8.44
CA ALA A 103 -9.88 -5.25 8.16
C ALA A 103 -8.91 -4.49 9.09
N SER A 104 -8.79 -4.89 10.34
CA SER A 104 -7.93 -4.19 11.31
C SER A 104 -6.43 -4.28 10.96
N VAL A 105 -6.00 -5.29 10.20
CA VAL A 105 -4.59 -5.43 9.79
C VAL A 105 -4.17 -4.40 8.76
N VAL A 106 -5.12 -3.65 8.16
CA VAL A 106 -4.81 -2.59 7.20
C VAL A 106 -3.79 -1.61 7.76
N TRP A 107 -4.00 -1.18 9.00
CA TRP A 107 -3.09 -0.22 9.65
C TRP A 107 -1.67 -0.76 9.74
N ARG A 108 -1.52 -2.02 10.12
CA ARG A 108 -0.22 -2.67 10.23
C ARG A 108 0.48 -2.77 8.89
N HIS A 109 -0.26 -3.09 7.82
CA HIS A 109 0.31 -3.15 6.48
C HIS A 109 0.80 -1.78 6.01
N LEU A 110 0.02 -0.73 6.25
CA LEU A 110 0.44 0.63 5.91
C LEU A 110 1.65 1.08 6.71
N GLU A 111 1.72 0.73 7.99
CA GLU A 111 2.88 1.03 8.82
C GLU A 111 4.14 0.31 8.34
N THR A 112 4.00 -0.95 7.90
CA THR A 112 5.11 -1.71 7.33
C THR A 112 5.67 -1.00 6.09
N MET A 113 4.79 -0.54 5.20
CA MET A 113 5.20 0.19 4.00
C MET A 113 5.85 1.53 4.34
N GLN A 114 5.26 2.27 5.28
CA GLN A 114 5.79 3.56 5.71
C GLN A 114 7.17 3.42 6.36
N HIS A 115 7.33 2.40 7.18
CA HIS A 115 8.64 2.09 7.80
C HIS A 115 9.71 1.82 6.75
N ALA A 116 9.39 1.04 5.72
CA ALA A 116 10.32 0.75 4.62
C ALA A 116 10.75 2.04 3.90
N CYS A 117 9.84 2.99 3.71
CA CYS A 117 10.16 4.28 3.09
C CYS A 117 11.10 5.12 3.95
N ARG A 118 10.98 5.04 5.28
CA ARG A 118 11.87 5.75 6.20
C ARG A 118 13.26 5.12 6.26
N ALA A 119 13.33 3.80 6.14
CA ALA A 119 14.59 3.06 6.18
C ALA A 119 15.36 3.15 4.85
N GLY A 120 14.65 3.38 3.77
CA GLY A 120 15.24 3.54 2.45
C GLY A 120 15.75 4.92 2.20
#